data_d4e218fbfa8c14331b786ccc7a2d1cd8
#
_entry.id   d4e218fbfa8c14331b786ccc7a2d1cd8
#
_cell.length_a   1.000
_cell.length_b   1.000
_cell.length_c   1.000
_cell.angle_alpha   90.00
_cell.angle_beta   90.00
_cell.angle_gamma   90.00
#
_symmetry.space_group_name_H-M   'P 1'
#
loop_
_entity.id
_entity.type
_entity.pdbx_description
1 polymer ?
#
loop_
_entity_poly.entity_id
_entity_poly.type
_entity_poly.pdbx_seq_one_letter_code
_entity_poly.pdbx_strand_id
1 'polypeptide(L)'
;MTAAFARLVGSSVICDLDVDASDLPLLLSPQIDETLEFRAGKVAVLDKEACPECGVCLRYCRFGAIMDGEDGIILDTTRCEGCGVCAYFCRPGAISMADRLSGHWFRSRTQAGPMLHAALLPGEENSGKLIALLRREAAALAERDGFKLILSDGPPGIGCPVISSISGTGYVVIVTEPTASGVHDLKQAADLCDHFRRPVGNPQ
;
A
#
# COMPACT_ATOMS: atom_id res chain seq x y z
N MET A 1 -18.12 9.45 -1.28
CA MET A 1 -19.22 8.92 -0.45
C MET A 1 -18.75 8.68 0.98
N THR A 2 -17.65 8.03 1.23
CA THR A 2 -17.06 7.73 2.56
C THR A 2 -16.93 8.95 3.47
N ALA A 3 -16.46 10.10 2.94
CA ALA A 3 -16.38 11.34 3.68
C ALA A 3 -17.75 11.86 4.18
N ALA A 4 -18.83 11.64 3.42
CA ALA A 4 -20.17 12.00 3.83
C ALA A 4 -20.67 11.10 4.97
N PHE A 5 -20.46 9.79 4.86
CA PHE A 5 -20.79 8.86 5.95
C PHE A 5 -20.01 9.18 7.22
N ALA A 6 -18.71 9.46 7.12
CA ALA A 6 -17.90 9.82 8.27
C ALA A 6 -18.45 11.05 9.02
N ARG A 7 -18.89 12.08 8.28
CA ARG A 7 -19.51 13.27 8.87
C ARG A 7 -20.87 13.00 9.52
N LEU A 8 -21.67 12.12 8.92
CA LEU A 8 -23.00 11.76 9.43
C LEU A 8 -22.92 10.92 10.72
N VAL A 9 -21.97 10.01 10.79
CA VAL A 9 -21.78 9.13 11.97
C VAL A 9 -21.11 9.88 13.11
N GLY A 10 -20.20 10.81 12.82
CA GLY A 10 -19.57 11.70 13.80
C GLY A 10 -18.60 11.03 14.79
N SER A 11 -18.49 9.70 14.82
CA SER A 11 -17.59 8.97 15.73
C SER A 11 -17.20 7.62 15.13
N SER A 12 -16.21 7.65 14.25
CA SER A 12 -15.67 6.46 13.61
C SER A 12 -14.17 6.62 13.37
N VAL A 13 -13.46 5.50 13.27
CA VAL A 13 -12.11 5.49 12.67
C VAL A 13 -12.27 5.50 11.16
N ILE A 14 -11.61 6.42 10.50
CA ILE A 14 -11.63 6.56 9.04
C ILE A 14 -10.34 5.94 8.49
N CYS A 15 -10.45 5.11 7.47
CA CYS A 15 -9.31 4.45 6.86
C CYS A 15 -9.36 4.61 5.34
N ASP A 16 -8.42 5.37 4.78
CA ASP A 16 -8.26 5.46 3.34
C ASP A 16 -7.36 4.31 2.87
N LEU A 17 -7.94 3.39 2.11
CA LEU A 17 -7.29 2.20 1.60
C LEU A 17 -6.98 2.30 0.10
N ASP A 18 -7.35 3.40 -0.57
CA ASP A 18 -6.90 3.69 -1.92
C ASP A 18 -5.52 4.37 -1.87
N VAL A 19 -4.51 3.59 -1.52
CA VAL A 19 -3.14 4.06 -1.26
C VAL A 19 -2.39 4.50 -2.51
N ASP A 20 -2.92 4.18 -3.69
CA ASP A 20 -2.36 4.54 -5.00
C ASP A 20 -2.91 5.89 -5.47
N ALA A 21 -4.17 6.22 -5.11
CA ALA A 21 -4.86 7.45 -5.48
C ALA A 21 -5.71 8.02 -4.33
N SER A 22 -5.07 8.28 -3.20
CA SER A 22 -5.71 8.70 -1.95
C SER A 22 -6.36 10.10 -2.06
N ASP A 23 -7.68 10.13 -2.24
CA ASP A 23 -8.47 11.36 -2.39
C ASP A 23 -9.19 11.79 -1.10
N LEU A 24 -9.37 10.88 -0.17
CA LEU A 24 -10.10 11.15 1.07
C LEU A 24 -9.47 12.26 1.93
N PRO A 25 -8.11 12.38 1.99
CA PRO A 25 -7.46 13.50 2.68
C PRO A 25 -7.81 14.87 2.11
N LEU A 26 -8.07 14.98 0.80
CA LEU A 26 -8.47 16.23 0.16
C LEU A 26 -9.86 16.69 0.65
N LEU A 27 -10.75 15.73 0.95
CA LEU A 27 -12.12 16.01 1.38
C LEU A 27 -12.25 16.26 2.88
N LEU A 28 -11.40 15.64 3.68
CA LEU A 28 -11.46 15.67 5.13
C LEU A 28 -10.42 16.58 5.76
N SER A 29 -9.45 17.09 4.99
CA SER A 29 -8.37 17.99 5.43
C SER A 29 -7.75 17.55 6.76
N PRO A 30 -7.15 16.35 6.83
CA PRO A 30 -6.64 15.80 8.06
C PRO A 30 -5.45 16.60 8.59
N GLN A 31 -5.38 16.74 9.90
CA GLN A 31 -4.16 17.18 10.59
C GLN A 31 -3.32 15.95 10.90
N ILE A 32 -2.15 15.86 10.29
CA ILE A 32 -1.21 14.74 10.50
C ILE A 32 -0.57 14.87 11.89
N ASP A 33 -0.72 13.85 12.71
CA ASP A 33 -0.09 13.75 14.02
C ASP A 33 1.22 12.94 13.95
N GLU A 34 1.24 11.86 13.16
CA GLU A 34 2.40 10.98 13.01
C GLU A 34 2.59 10.58 11.54
N THR A 35 3.84 10.58 11.09
CA THR A 35 4.27 10.02 9.81
C THR A 35 5.18 8.84 10.08
N LEU A 36 4.83 7.68 9.52
CA LEU A 36 5.55 6.42 9.73
C LEU A 36 5.99 5.84 8.39
N GLU A 37 7.15 5.20 8.37
CA GLU A 37 7.67 4.54 7.18
C GLU A 37 6.94 3.22 6.92
N PHE A 38 6.64 2.97 5.66
CA PHE A 38 6.23 1.66 5.17
C PHE A 38 7.38 1.03 4.39
N ARG A 39 7.89 -0.08 4.93
CA ARG A 39 8.96 -0.84 4.29
C ARG A 39 8.43 -2.18 3.82
N ALA A 40 8.58 -2.47 2.53
CA ALA A 40 8.14 -3.72 1.92
C ALA A 40 9.07 -4.15 0.78
N GLY A 41 9.42 -5.43 0.78
CA GLY A 41 10.42 -5.95 -0.16
C GLY A 41 11.85 -5.67 0.28
N LYS A 42 12.77 -5.93 -0.63
CA LYS A 42 14.21 -5.73 -0.44
C LYS A 42 14.78 -4.92 -1.58
N VAL A 43 15.90 -4.26 -1.32
CA VAL A 43 16.69 -3.56 -2.33
C VAL A 43 18.17 -3.91 -2.12
N ALA A 44 18.91 -4.06 -3.21
CA ALA A 44 20.34 -4.25 -3.13
C ALA A 44 21.03 -2.94 -2.72
N VAL A 45 22.07 -3.06 -1.92
CA VAL A 45 22.94 -1.95 -1.50
C VAL A 45 24.37 -2.34 -1.81
N LEU A 46 25.08 -1.45 -2.51
CA LEU A 46 26.47 -1.65 -2.90
C LEU A 46 27.40 -0.86 -1.96
N ASP A 47 28.31 -1.60 -1.35
CA ASP A 47 29.47 -1.03 -0.69
C ASP A 47 30.61 -0.83 -1.73
N LYS A 48 30.83 0.42 -2.12
CA LYS A 48 31.83 0.76 -3.12
C LYS A 48 33.28 0.49 -2.65
N GLU A 49 33.56 0.60 -1.35
CA GLU A 49 34.90 0.39 -0.80
C GLU A 49 35.26 -1.11 -0.83
N ALA A 50 34.30 -1.98 -0.61
CA ALA A 50 34.46 -3.43 -0.67
C ALA A 50 34.37 -4.00 -2.11
N CYS A 51 33.98 -3.17 -3.10
CA CYS A 51 33.73 -3.65 -4.45
C CYS A 51 35.00 -3.65 -5.33
N PRO A 52 35.48 -4.84 -5.78
CA PRO A 52 36.62 -4.91 -6.70
C PRO A 52 36.22 -4.71 -8.17
N GLU A 53 35.02 -4.28 -8.48
CA GLU A 53 34.50 -4.00 -9.83
C GLU A 53 34.57 -5.19 -10.80
N CYS A 54 34.46 -6.41 -10.30
CA CYS A 54 34.62 -7.64 -11.09
C CYS A 54 33.47 -7.90 -12.10
N GLY A 55 32.39 -7.11 -12.12
CA GLY A 55 31.30 -7.14 -13.09
C GLY A 55 30.36 -8.37 -12.99
N VAL A 56 30.55 -9.28 -12.01
CA VAL A 56 29.73 -10.49 -11.86
C VAL A 56 28.26 -10.13 -11.68
N CYS A 57 27.95 -9.17 -10.82
CA CYS A 57 26.58 -8.71 -10.54
C CYS A 57 25.87 -8.15 -11.78
N LEU A 58 26.58 -7.47 -12.67
CA LEU A 58 26.09 -6.97 -13.96
C LEU A 58 25.52 -8.08 -14.83
N ARG A 59 26.23 -9.21 -14.94
CA ARG A 59 25.83 -10.34 -15.79
C ARG A 59 24.59 -11.06 -15.29
N TYR A 60 24.34 -11.03 -13.99
CA TYR A 60 23.21 -11.73 -13.36
C TYR A 60 21.98 -10.86 -13.11
N CYS A 61 22.09 -9.53 -13.21
CA CYS A 61 20.93 -8.65 -13.05
C CYS A 61 20.03 -8.66 -14.29
N ARG A 62 18.89 -9.36 -14.22
CA ARG A 62 17.91 -9.43 -15.31
C ARG A 62 17.05 -8.16 -15.45
N PHE A 63 17.06 -7.31 -14.43
CA PHE A 63 16.23 -6.10 -14.37
C PHE A 63 16.97 -4.85 -14.84
N GLY A 64 18.24 -4.97 -15.22
CA GLY A 64 19.05 -3.83 -15.64
C GLY A 64 19.29 -2.80 -14.52
N ALA A 65 19.15 -3.23 -13.26
CA ALA A 65 19.35 -2.39 -12.10
C ALA A 65 20.83 -2.16 -11.76
N ILE A 66 21.73 -2.89 -12.38
CA ILE A 66 23.18 -2.77 -12.15
C ILE A 66 23.82 -2.43 -13.50
N MET A 67 24.59 -1.34 -13.51
CA MET A 67 25.20 -0.80 -14.72
C MET A 67 26.68 -0.52 -14.48
N ASP A 68 27.45 -0.52 -15.55
CA ASP A 68 28.83 -0.05 -15.56
C ASP A 68 28.84 1.47 -15.80
N GLY A 69 29.46 2.22 -14.93
CA GLY A 69 29.53 3.67 -14.99
C GLY A 69 30.99 4.16 -15.04
N GLU A 70 31.19 5.45 -15.23
CA GLU A 70 32.52 6.07 -15.28
C GLU A 70 33.31 5.86 -13.98
N ASP A 71 32.61 5.87 -12.83
CA ASP A 71 33.18 5.68 -11.49
C ASP A 71 32.90 4.28 -10.92
N GLY A 72 32.87 3.24 -11.76
CA GLY A 72 32.61 1.86 -11.39
C GLY A 72 31.15 1.43 -11.40
N ILE A 73 30.82 0.37 -10.68
CA ILE A 73 29.48 -0.21 -10.66
C ILE A 73 28.45 0.76 -10.05
N ILE A 74 27.37 0.99 -10.81
CA ILE A 74 26.21 1.79 -10.40
C ILE A 74 25.03 0.83 -10.15
N LEU A 75 24.32 1.04 -9.04
CA LEU A 75 23.10 0.33 -8.71
C LEU A 75 21.92 1.30 -8.72
N ASP A 76 21.01 1.09 -9.67
CA ASP A 76 19.73 1.81 -9.76
C ASP A 76 18.69 1.10 -8.89
N THR A 77 18.39 1.69 -7.75
CA THR A 77 17.44 1.12 -6.79
C THR A 77 16.00 1.12 -7.32
N THR A 78 15.66 1.99 -8.29
CA THR A 78 14.32 2.06 -8.86
C THR A 78 14.01 0.86 -9.76
N ARG A 79 15.03 0.29 -10.40
CA ARG A 79 14.94 -0.92 -11.23
C ARG A 79 15.18 -2.21 -10.47
N CYS A 80 15.56 -2.11 -9.19
CA CYS A 80 15.91 -3.27 -8.40
C CYS A 80 14.66 -3.99 -7.89
N GLU A 81 14.42 -5.23 -8.32
CA GLU A 81 13.32 -6.09 -7.85
C GLU A 81 13.61 -6.85 -6.54
N GLY A 82 14.73 -6.55 -5.90
CA GLY A 82 15.06 -7.15 -4.60
C GLY A 82 15.26 -8.67 -4.59
N CYS A 83 15.52 -9.28 -5.75
CA CYS A 83 15.63 -10.74 -5.90
C CYS A 83 16.86 -11.37 -5.23
N GLY A 84 17.85 -10.56 -4.83
CA GLY A 84 19.04 -10.99 -4.08
C GLY A 84 20.09 -11.74 -4.89
N VAL A 85 19.91 -12.01 -6.19
CA VAL A 85 20.85 -12.77 -7.02
C VAL A 85 22.23 -12.13 -7.06
N CYS A 86 22.30 -10.81 -7.17
CA CYS A 86 23.56 -10.06 -7.18
C CYS A 86 24.33 -10.19 -5.85
N ALA A 87 23.63 -10.17 -4.72
CA ALA A 87 24.23 -10.39 -3.41
C ALA A 87 24.74 -11.81 -3.24
N TYR A 88 23.96 -12.80 -3.70
CA TYR A 88 24.33 -14.22 -3.64
C TYR A 88 25.64 -14.54 -4.40
N PHE A 89 25.84 -13.94 -5.57
CA PHE A 89 27.05 -14.15 -6.38
C PHE A 89 28.20 -13.19 -6.07
N CYS A 90 28.01 -12.22 -5.17
CA CYS A 90 29.04 -11.29 -4.76
C CYS A 90 30.01 -11.95 -3.76
N ARG A 91 31.07 -12.59 -4.25
CA ARG A 91 32.07 -13.26 -3.39
C ARG A 91 32.73 -12.33 -2.37
N PRO A 92 33.09 -11.07 -2.72
CA PRO A 92 33.64 -10.12 -1.76
C PRO A 92 32.64 -9.64 -0.69
N GLY A 93 31.33 -9.91 -0.88
CA GLY A 93 30.29 -9.43 0.02
C GLY A 93 29.98 -7.94 -0.11
N ALA A 94 30.42 -7.30 -1.19
CA ALA A 94 30.19 -5.89 -1.44
C ALA A 94 28.71 -5.53 -1.73
N ILE A 95 27.81 -6.52 -1.96
CA ILE A 95 26.40 -6.28 -2.14
C ILE A 95 25.61 -6.95 -1.01
N SER A 96 24.86 -6.17 -0.29
CA SER A 96 23.91 -6.60 0.74
C SER A 96 22.48 -6.32 0.35
N MET A 97 21.50 -6.86 1.10
CA MET A 97 20.08 -6.64 0.88
C MET A 97 19.48 -5.90 2.08
N ALA A 98 18.96 -4.70 1.84
CA ALA A 98 18.27 -3.89 2.84
C ALA A 98 16.74 -3.95 2.66
N ASP A 99 16.00 -3.56 3.69
CA ASP A 99 14.56 -3.35 3.59
C ASP A 99 14.28 -2.11 2.74
N ARG A 100 13.37 -2.26 1.75
CA ARG A 100 13.01 -1.19 0.84
C ARG A 100 11.99 -0.26 1.48
N LEU A 101 12.28 1.04 1.50
CA LEU A 101 11.27 2.04 1.81
C LEU A 101 10.33 2.17 0.61
N SER A 102 9.06 1.76 0.79
CA SER A 102 8.08 1.73 -0.30
C SER A 102 6.99 2.79 -0.16
N GLY A 103 6.91 3.46 0.99
CA GLY A 103 5.90 4.49 1.21
C GLY A 103 5.91 5.04 2.62
N HIS A 104 4.89 5.85 2.89
CA HIS A 104 4.61 6.38 4.23
C HIS A 104 3.14 6.17 4.56
N TRP A 105 2.84 6.00 5.82
CA TRP A 105 1.49 6.01 6.31
C TRP A 105 1.36 6.97 7.48
N PHE A 106 0.15 7.45 7.69
CA PHE A 106 -0.12 8.60 8.54
C PHE A 106 -1.22 8.28 9.53
N ARG A 107 -1.03 8.70 10.77
CA ARG A 107 -2.09 8.87 11.77
C ARG A 107 -2.45 10.33 11.83
N SER A 108 -3.72 10.61 11.66
CA SER A 108 -4.22 11.98 11.52
C SER A 108 -5.53 12.15 12.26
N ARG A 109 -5.88 13.41 12.54
CA ARG A 109 -7.17 13.80 13.09
C ARG A 109 -7.97 14.58 12.07
N THR A 110 -9.26 14.31 12.00
CA THR A 110 -10.24 15.06 11.22
C THR A 110 -11.38 15.51 12.11
N GLN A 111 -12.25 16.39 11.59
CA GLN A 111 -13.48 16.74 12.31
C GLN A 111 -14.47 15.56 12.46
N ALA A 112 -14.35 14.54 11.62
CA ALA A 112 -15.22 13.36 11.64
C ALA A 112 -14.65 12.17 12.45
N GLY A 113 -13.41 12.31 12.97
CA GLY A 113 -12.73 11.29 13.76
C GLY A 113 -11.28 11.09 13.35
N PRO A 114 -10.58 10.15 14.00
CA PRO A 114 -9.21 9.78 13.64
C PRO A 114 -9.18 9.14 12.25
N MET A 115 -8.13 9.42 11.50
CA MET A 115 -7.96 8.95 10.13
C MET A 115 -6.59 8.30 9.94
N LEU A 116 -6.60 7.13 9.31
CA LEU A 116 -5.41 6.43 8.82
C LEU A 116 -5.40 6.49 7.30
N HIS A 117 -4.29 6.90 6.74
CA HIS A 117 -4.11 6.96 5.29
C HIS A 117 -2.63 6.74 4.94
N ALA A 118 -2.34 6.53 3.66
CA ALA A 118 -0.98 6.26 3.23
C ALA A 118 -0.73 6.77 1.81
N ALA A 119 0.55 6.83 1.45
CA ALA A 119 1.01 7.10 0.11
C ALA A 119 2.20 6.19 -0.21
N LEU A 120 2.11 5.44 -1.30
CA LEU A 120 3.25 4.73 -1.87
C LEU A 120 4.20 5.71 -2.56
N LEU A 121 5.48 5.40 -2.54
CA LEU A 121 6.46 6.11 -3.36
C LEU A 121 6.23 5.78 -4.85
N PRO A 122 6.55 6.71 -5.77
CA PRO A 122 6.37 6.47 -7.19
C PRO A 122 7.08 5.21 -7.68
N GLY A 123 6.35 4.35 -8.40
CA GLY A 123 6.86 3.07 -8.91
C GLY A 123 6.95 1.94 -7.90
N GLU A 124 6.52 2.17 -6.65
CA GLU A 124 6.49 1.12 -5.64
C GLU A 124 5.19 0.30 -5.75
N GLU A 125 5.34 -0.98 -5.48
CA GLU A 125 4.24 -1.94 -5.38
C GLU A 125 3.95 -2.28 -3.91
N ASN A 126 3.21 -3.34 -3.64
CA ASN A 126 2.82 -3.81 -2.32
C ASN A 126 1.66 -3.04 -1.65
N SER A 127 0.80 -2.39 -2.44
CA SER A 127 -0.43 -1.73 -1.96
C SER A 127 -1.28 -2.67 -1.07
N GLY A 128 -1.42 -3.95 -1.43
CA GLY A 128 -2.14 -4.93 -0.61
C GLY A 128 -1.56 -5.13 0.80
N LYS A 129 -0.23 -5.10 0.96
CA LYS A 129 0.43 -5.19 2.28
C LYS A 129 0.24 -3.90 3.09
N LEU A 130 0.31 -2.75 2.42
CA LEU A 130 0.08 -1.45 3.06
C LEU A 130 -1.37 -1.34 3.55
N ILE A 131 -2.33 -1.76 2.74
CA ILE A 131 -3.75 -1.83 3.12
C ILE A 131 -3.96 -2.73 4.34
N ALA A 132 -3.35 -3.91 4.35
CA ALA A 132 -3.44 -4.82 5.50
C ALA A 132 -2.84 -4.20 6.77
N LEU A 133 -1.75 -3.44 6.65
CA LEU A 133 -1.17 -2.66 7.76
C LEU A 133 -2.16 -1.61 8.26
N LEU A 134 -2.69 -0.75 7.40
CA LEU A 134 -3.63 0.32 7.78
C LEU A 134 -4.87 -0.25 8.48
N ARG A 135 -5.41 -1.35 7.98
CA ARG A 135 -6.57 -2.00 8.60
C ARG A 135 -6.29 -2.56 9.99
N ARG A 136 -5.12 -3.17 10.17
CA ARG A 136 -4.69 -3.65 11.48
C ARG A 136 -4.55 -2.50 12.47
N GLU A 137 -3.92 -1.40 12.05
CA GLU A 137 -3.74 -0.21 12.88
C GLU A 137 -5.09 0.49 13.19
N ALA A 138 -6.02 0.51 12.20
CA ALA A 138 -7.37 1.03 12.41
C ALA A 138 -8.15 0.19 13.43
N ALA A 139 -8.04 -1.13 13.36
CA ALA A 139 -8.68 -2.02 14.32
C ALA A 139 -8.12 -1.83 15.74
N ALA A 140 -6.79 -1.77 15.87
CA ALA A 140 -6.14 -1.53 17.15
C ALA A 140 -6.50 -0.15 17.74
N LEU A 141 -6.59 0.88 16.90
CA LEU A 141 -7.02 2.21 17.32
C LEU A 141 -8.48 2.19 17.80
N ALA A 142 -9.36 1.53 17.03
CA ALA A 142 -10.78 1.43 17.38
C ALA A 142 -10.98 0.71 18.73
N GLU A 143 -10.28 -0.40 18.94
CA GLU A 143 -10.33 -1.16 20.19
C GLU A 143 -9.81 -0.34 21.39
N ARG A 144 -8.65 0.30 21.23
CA ARG A 144 -8.01 1.11 22.28
C ARG A 144 -8.88 2.28 22.73
N ASP A 145 -9.47 3.00 21.76
CA ASP A 145 -10.18 4.26 22.02
C ASP A 145 -11.72 4.09 22.05
N GLY A 146 -12.21 2.85 21.94
CA GLY A 146 -13.63 2.50 22.10
C GLY A 146 -14.53 2.87 20.91
N PHE A 147 -13.95 3.06 19.71
CA PHE A 147 -14.75 3.29 18.51
C PHE A 147 -15.47 2.00 18.05
N LYS A 148 -16.77 2.12 17.78
CA LYS A 148 -17.59 0.98 17.36
C LYS A 148 -17.64 0.76 15.85
N LEU A 149 -17.14 1.72 15.07
CA LEU A 149 -17.19 1.70 13.63
C LEU A 149 -15.84 2.11 13.02
N ILE A 150 -15.43 1.34 12.03
CA ILE A 150 -14.33 1.69 11.12
C ILE A 150 -14.94 1.87 9.74
N LEU A 151 -14.80 3.05 9.16
CA LEU A 151 -15.19 3.37 7.79
C LEU A 151 -13.95 3.32 6.90
N SER A 152 -13.96 2.39 5.95
CA SER A 152 -12.86 2.21 5.01
C SER A 152 -13.26 2.62 3.61
N ASP A 153 -12.47 3.46 2.98
CA ASP A 153 -12.57 3.82 1.56
C ASP A 153 -11.67 2.87 0.76
N GLY A 154 -12.26 1.95 0.00
CA GLY A 154 -11.54 0.91 -0.69
C GLY A 154 -11.14 1.31 -2.12
N PRO A 155 -10.04 0.74 -2.65
CA PRO A 155 -9.63 0.98 -4.03
C PRO A 155 -10.60 0.33 -5.03
N PRO A 156 -10.62 0.80 -6.27
CA PRO A 156 -11.40 0.19 -7.36
C PRO A 156 -10.79 -1.14 -7.82
N GLY A 157 -11.60 -1.93 -8.57
CA GLY A 157 -11.15 -3.15 -9.23
C GLY A 157 -11.41 -4.43 -8.41
N ILE A 158 -10.65 -5.47 -8.71
CA ILE A 158 -10.78 -6.83 -8.11
C ILE A 158 -9.43 -7.44 -7.70
N GLY A 159 -8.35 -6.67 -7.74
CA GLY A 159 -6.99 -7.12 -7.44
C GLY A 159 -6.69 -7.31 -5.95
N CYS A 160 -5.43 -7.62 -5.65
CA CYS A 160 -4.94 -7.80 -4.27
C CYS A 160 -5.28 -6.64 -3.31
N PRO A 161 -5.25 -5.36 -3.74
CA PRO A 161 -5.66 -4.25 -2.89
C PRO A 161 -7.11 -4.36 -2.43
N VAL A 162 -8.03 -4.67 -3.35
CA VAL A 162 -9.47 -4.84 -3.04
C VAL A 162 -9.67 -6.02 -2.10
N ILE A 163 -9.05 -7.16 -2.38
CA ILE A 163 -9.08 -8.34 -1.50
C ILE A 163 -8.61 -7.98 -0.09
N SER A 164 -7.50 -7.25 0.01
CA SER A 164 -6.99 -6.78 1.31
C SER A 164 -7.95 -5.82 2.00
N SER A 165 -8.65 -4.97 1.25
CA SER A 165 -9.59 -3.98 1.80
C SER A 165 -10.87 -4.63 2.35
N ILE A 166 -11.42 -5.65 1.67
CA ILE A 166 -12.66 -6.33 2.10
C ILE A 166 -12.45 -7.45 3.11
N SER A 167 -11.22 -7.97 3.24
CA SER A 167 -10.91 -9.09 4.15
C SER A 167 -11.22 -8.72 5.60
N GLY A 168 -12.12 -9.46 6.28
CA GLY A 168 -12.47 -9.22 7.68
C GLY A 168 -13.38 -7.99 7.92
N THR A 169 -13.92 -7.35 6.88
CA THR A 169 -14.97 -6.33 7.04
C THR A 169 -16.28 -6.97 7.48
N GLY A 170 -17.05 -6.26 8.28
CA GLY A 170 -18.40 -6.70 8.66
C GLY A 170 -19.42 -6.49 7.55
N TYR A 171 -19.21 -5.49 6.70
CA TYR A 171 -20.14 -5.09 5.65
C TYR A 171 -19.41 -4.34 4.53
N VAL A 172 -19.82 -4.57 3.28
CA VAL A 172 -19.29 -3.90 2.10
C VAL A 172 -20.41 -3.14 1.40
N VAL A 173 -20.14 -1.87 1.07
CA VAL A 173 -21.02 -1.05 0.22
C VAL A 173 -20.30 -0.85 -1.10
N ILE A 174 -20.90 -1.29 -2.20
CA ILE A 174 -20.36 -1.10 -3.54
C ILE A 174 -21.01 0.14 -4.15
N VAL A 175 -20.18 1.08 -4.57
CA VAL A 175 -20.60 2.30 -5.25
C VAL A 175 -20.23 2.18 -6.72
N THR A 176 -21.18 2.40 -7.62
CA THR A 176 -20.97 2.29 -9.07
C THR A 176 -21.71 3.36 -9.83
N GLU A 177 -21.32 3.57 -11.07
CA GLU A 177 -22.02 4.45 -12.00
C GLU A 177 -23.06 3.67 -12.81
N PRO A 178 -24.18 4.29 -13.24
CA PRO A 178 -25.22 3.65 -14.04
C PRO A 178 -24.81 3.55 -15.52
N THR A 179 -23.62 2.96 -15.78
CA THR A 179 -23.06 2.71 -17.11
C THR A 179 -22.91 1.22 -17.35
N ALA A 180 -22.74 0.79 -18.59
CA ALA A 180 -22.53 -0.61 -18.92
C ALA A 180 -21.26 -1.18 -18.29
N SER A 181 -20.18 -0.39 -18.25
CA SER A 181 -18.94 -0.73 -17.53
C SER A 181 -19.15 -0.81 -16.04
N GLY A 182 -19.83 0.18 -15.44
CA GLY A 182 -20.13 0.19 -14.01
C GLY A 182 -20.96 -1.01 -13.56
N VAL A 183 -21.92 -1.48 -14.37
CA VAL A 183 -22.67 -2.71 -14.09
C VAL A 183 -21.79 -3.96 -14.16
N HIS A 184 -20.83 -3.98 -15.10
CA HIS A 184 -19.87 -5.08 -15.19
C HIS A 184 -18.97 -5.14 -13.94
N ASP A 185 -18.40 -4.00 -13.56
CA ASP A 185 -17.52 -3.88 -12.39
C ASP A 185 -18.25 -4.20 -11.07
N LEU A 186 -19.52 -3.75 -10.96
CA LEU A 186 -20.39 -4.09 -9.84
C LEU A 186 -20.56 -5.61 -9.67
N LYS A 187 -20.78 -6.33 -10.76
CA LYS A 187 -20.91 -7.79 -10.73
C LYS A 187 -19.63 -8.46 -10.26
N GLN A 188 -18.49 -8.05 -10.82
CA GLN A 188 -17.19 -8.61 -10.43
C GLN A 188 -16.88 -8.33 -8.94
N ALA A 189 -17.15 -7.12 -8.46
CA ALA A 189 -16.95 -6.78 -7.06
C ALA A 189 -17.91 -7.54 -6.12
N ALA A 190 -19.17 -7.75 -6.53
CA ALA A 190 -20.13 -8.54 -5.78
C ALA A 190 -19.71 -10.02 -5.71
N ASP A 191 -19.31 -10.61 -6.84
CA ASP A 191 -18.82 -12.00 -6.90
C ASP A 191 -17.56 -12.18 -6.02
N LEU A 192 -16.69 -11.18 -5.98
CA LEU A 192 -15.53 -11.19 -5.11
C LEU A 192 -15.93 -11.16 -3.62
N CYS A 193 -16.89 -10.32 -3.25
CA CYS A 193 -17.42 -10.26 -1.88
C CYS A 193 -18.05 -11.59 -1.46
N ASP A 194 -18.82 -12.21 -2.34
CA ASP A 194 -19.45 -13.53 -2.10
C ASP A 194 -18.37 -14.61 -1.93
N HIS A 195 -17.34 -14.62 -2.76
CA HIS A 195 -16.22 -15.55 -2.63
C HIS A 195 -15.56 -15.46 -1.25
N PHE A 196 -15.36 -14.25 -0.74
CA PHE A 196 -14.80 -14.00 0.60
C PHE A 196 -15.86 -14.00 1.71
N ARG A 197 -17.10 -14.35 1.40
CA ARG A 197 -18.26 -14.40 2.35
C ARG A 197 -18.43 -13.08 3.10
N ARG A 198 -18.35 -11.97 2.37
CA ARG A 198 -18.57 -10.63 2.91
C ARG A 198 -19.99 -10.18 2.54
N PRO A 199 -20.83 -9.81 3.53
CA PRO A 199 -22.16 -9.30 3.23
C PRO A 199 -22.04 -7.99 2.45
N VAL A 200 -22.78 -7.91 1.34
CA VAL A 200 -22.86 -6.73 0.49
C VAL A 200 -24.24 -6.11 0.64
N GLY A 201 -24.28 -4.81 0.84
CA GLY A 201 -25.53 -4.08 0.83
C GLY A 201 -25.55 -3.02 -0.23
N ASN A 202 -26.73 -2.81 -0.76
CA ASN A 202 -27.06 -1.64 -1.54
C ASN A 202 -27.75 -0.66 -0.58
N PRO A 203 -27.20 0.54 -0.34
CA PRO A 203 -27.93 1.55 0.41
C PRO A 203 -29.16 1.94 -0.43
N GLN A 204 -30.33 1.55 0.05
CA GLN A 204 -31.60 2.02 -0.45
C GLN A 204 -31.84 3.46 0.00
#